data_bb9b266077e2d998f3ea314c8258ce68
#
_entry.id   bb9b266077e2d998f3ea314c8258ce68
#
_cell.length_a   1.000
_cell.length_b   1.000
_cell.length_c   1.000
_cell.angle_alpha   90.00
_cell.angle_beta   90.00
_cell.angle_gamma   90.00
#
_symmetry.space_group_name_H-M   'P 1'
#
loop_
_entity.id
_entity.type
_entity.pdbx_description
1 polymer ?
#
loop_
_entity_poly.entity_id
_entity_poly.type
_entity_poly.pdbx_seq_one_letter_code
_entity_poly.pdbx_strand_id
1 'polypeptide(L)'
;LLVDKIQSVQPNEIAGHIGDMINMESALGFKKLFNIFKSKNLDFREKDFYINSEEKINYIFNSSIAGIDDSDLILLIGTNPRHEATILNARIRKAFVHKSVPIFSIGDPGDLTYDYEIIGNKTDDIKKIINNEHEFTKKLLSAKKPIIIIGESALELKCGKYIFEKLKSFLIKNNLINENWNSLNILTQNASTVGLLDLKILKTEMQNDFFSNLRNRKFKLLYLLGSDNLDFKKDNEFVVYQGSHGDRGAEIADIILPSATYTEQNGLYENLEGRLQECKKASYPIGESIEDWKIFNKIIKKLNIQENTSNFDQLRREVLNFIPNFSNLNDLPKKEAIKKNEIKADFISEEIIIRELDYYYTNSISRSSKTMSECRQIRQKNIKDGTNN
;
A
#
# COMPACT_ATOMS: atom_id res chain seq x y z
N LEU A 1 -4.23 -3.61 32.70
CA LEU A 1 -4.87 -4.56 31.78
C LEU A 1 -4.06 -4.78 30.50
N LEU A 2 -3.79 -3.74 29.65
CA LEU A 2 -3.01 -3.93 28.41
C LEU A 2 -1.59 -4.45 28.70
N VAL A 3 -0.87 -3.82 29.63
CA VAL A 3 0.49 -4.22 30.02
C VAL A 3 0.52 -5.65 30.57
N ASP A 4 -0.41 -6.00 31.44
CA ASP A 4 -0.53 -7.34 32.00
C ASP A 4 -0.79 -8.38 30.90
N LYS A 5 -1.63 -8.00 29.91
CA LYS A 5 -1.92 -8.88 28.78
C LYS A 5 -0.68 -9.08 27.90
N ILE A 6 0.05 -8.00 27.58
CA ILE A 6 1.31 -8.08 26.82
C ILE A 6 2.32 -9.01 27.54
N GLN A 7 2.46 -8.88 28.85
CA GLN A 7 3.38 -9.70 29.65
C GLN A 7 2.96 -11.18 29.77
N SER A 8 1.67 -11.46 29.62
CA SER A 8 1.12 -12.82 29.71
C SER A 8 1.18 -13.63 28.41
N VAL A 9 1.51 -12.99 27.29
CA VAL A 9 1.51 -13.61 25.95
C VAL A 9 2.93 -13.74 25.42
N GLN A 10 3.24 -14.82 24.72
CA GLN A 10 4.55 -15.01 24.14
C GLN A 10 4.80 -14.01 22.97
N PRO A 11 6.03 -13.53 22.77
CA PRO A 11 6.33 -12.56 21.71
C PRO A 11 5.88 -12.97 20.29
N ASN A 12 5.96 -14.24 19.96
CA ASN A 12 5.52 -14.77 18.66
C ASN A 12 3.99 -14.89 18.51
N GLU A 13 3.24 -14.75 19.58
CA GLU A 13 1.77 -14.72 19.61
C GLU A 13 1.21 -13.29 19.64
N ILE A 14 2.10 -12.28 19.63
CA ILE A 14 1.73 -10.85 19.53
C ILE A 14 1.91 -10.41 18.08
N ALA A 15 0.88 -9.79 17.50
CA ALA A 15 0.93 -9.23 16.16
C ALA A 15 0.43 -7.79 16.14
N GLY A 16 0.96 -7.00 15.22
CA GLY A 16 0.55 -5.63 14.95
C GLY A 16 0.21 -5.40 13.49
N HIS A 17 -0.87 -4.65 13.26
CA HIS A 17 -1.26 -4.24 11.94
C HIS A 17 -1.43 -2.72 11.87
N ILE A 18 -0.81 -2.10 10.85
CA ILE A 18 -0.80 -0.65 10.65
C ILE A 18 -1.78 -0.31 9.53
N GLY A 19 -2.67 0.63 9.79
CA GLY A 19 -3.68 1.07 8.84
C GLY A 19 -3.14 2.02 7.75
N ASP A 20 -4.03 2.32 6.82
CA ASP A 20 -3.78 3.00 5.56
C ASP A 20 -3.41 4.49 5.66
N MET A 21 -3.70 5.15 6.78
CA MET A 21 -3.51 6.60 6.96
C MET A 21 -2.49 6.95 8.06
N ILE A 22 -1.69 6.00 8.50
CA ILE A 22 -0.72 6.22 9.57
C ILE A 22 0.54 6.90 9.02
N ASN A 23 0.99 7.99 9.68
CA ASN A 23 2.23 8.68 9.33
C ASN A 23 3.47 7.86 9.71
N MET A 24 4.60 8.22 9.12
CA MET A 24 5.85 7.47 9.27
C MET A 24 6.40 7.51 10.69
N GLU A 25 6.24 8.61 11.42
CA GLU A 25 6.70 8.74 12.81
C GLU A 25 5.90 7.82 13.74
N SER A 26 4.58 7.76 13.57
CA SER A 26 3.71 6.83 14.31
C SER A 26 4.05 5.38 13.99
N ALA A 27 4.26 5.06 12.73
CA ALA A 27 4.66 3.73 12.29
C ALA A 27 6.01 3.30 12.85
N LEU A 28 7.01 4.20 12.86
CA LEU A 28 8.31 3.93 13.46
C LEU A 28 8.20 3.75 14.98
N GLY A 29 7.42 4.61 15.66
CA GLY A 29 7.13 4.46 17.09
C GLY A 29 6.50 3.11 17.42
N PHE A 30 5.56 2.67 16.59
CA PHE A 30 4.92 1.36 16.71
C PHE A 30 5.90 0.21 16.48
N LYS A 31 6.76 0.30 15.47
CA LYS A 31 7.84 -0.67 15.25
C LYS A 31 8.79 -0.77 16.45
N LYS A 32 9.17 0.37 17.04
CA LYS A 32 9.98 0.40 18.26
C LYS A 32 9.26 -0.28 19.43
N LEU A 33 7.97 -0.05 19.60
CA LEU A 33 7.15 -0.72 20.62
C LEU A 33 7.14 -2.23 20.41
N PHE A 34 7.00 -2.71 19.19
CA PHE A 34 7.05 -4.15 18.86
C PHE A 34 8.44 -4.77 19.07
N ASN A 35 9.50 -4.01 18.85
CA ASN A 35 10.85 -4.44 19.22
C ASN A 35 10.99 -4.66 20.74
N ILE A 36 10.35 -3.82 21.56
CA ILE A 36 10.29 -3.99 23.01
C ILE A 36 9.50 -5.25 23.38
N PHE A 37 8.40 -5.53 22.71
CA PHE A 37 7.63 -6.78 22.86
C PHE A 37 8.39 -8.00 22.35
N LYS A 38 9.54 -7.80 21.68
CA LYS A 38 10.31 -8.84 20.98
C LYS A 38 9.50 -9.59 19.92
N SER A 39 8.44 -8.97 19.41
CA SER A 39 7.63 -9.49 18.30
C SER A 39 8.12 -8.93 16.98
N LYS A 40 8.15 -9.80 15.95
CA LYS A 40 8.45 -9.44 14.55
C LYS A 40 7.21 -9.45 13.66
N ASN A 41 6.06 -9.75 14.23
CA ASN A 41 4.81 -9.94 13.48
C ASN A 41 4.14 -8.59 13.22
N LEU A 42 4.69 -7.83 12.29
CA LEU A 42 4.14 -6.56 11.81
C LEU A 42 3.75 -6.68 10.35
N ASP A 43 2.56 -6.18 10.00
CA ASP A 43 2.11 -6.01 8.62
C ASP A 43 1.27 -4.74 8.51
N PHE A 44 1.03 -4.29 7.28
CA PHE A 44 0.18 -3.15 6.96
C PHE A 44 -0.72 -3.44 5.76
N ARG A 45 -0.54 -4.58 5.11
CA ARG A 45 -1.34 -4.96 3.94
C ARG A 45 -2.74 -5.35 4.40
N GLU A 46 -3.75 -4.81 3.77
CA GLU A 46 -5.14 -5.20 4.05
C GLU A 46 -5.42 -6.64 3.60
N LYS A 47 -4.72 -7.08 2.57
CA LYS A 47 -4.78 -8.41 1.98
C LYS A 47 -3.39 -8.97 1.70
N ASP A 48 -3.32 -10.28 1.53
CA ASP A 48 -2.08 -10.99 1.26
C ASP A 48 -1.65 -10.82 -0.20
N PHE A 49 -1.05 -9.69 -0.55
CA PHE A 49 -0.47 -9.46 -1.87
C PHE A 49 1.06 -9.46 -1.83
N TYR A 50 1.67 -9.90 -2.92
CA TYR A 50 3.13 -9.89 -3.04
C TYR A 50 3.66 -8.46 -3.27
N ILE A 51 4.69 -8.09 -2.51
CA ILE A 51 5.46 -6.87 -2.74
C ILE A 51 6.94 -7.11 -2.41
N ASN A 52 7.83 -6.69 -3.31
CA ASN A 52 9.26 -6.81 -3.07
C ASN A 52 9.78 -5.54 -2.37
N SER A 53 10.06 -5.62 -1.07
CA SER A 53 10.49 -4.50 -0.22
C SER A 53 12.01 -4.27 -0.19
N GLU A 54 12.80 -4.99 -1.01
CA GLU A 54 14.26 -4.92 -0.96
C GLU A 54 14.82 -3.60 -1.51
N GLU A 55 14.25 -3.13 -2.61
CA GLU A 55 14.67 -1.91 -3.30
C GLU A 55 13.47 -1.00 -3.55
N LYS A 56 13.67 0.31 -3.41
CA LYS A 56 12.60 1.30 -3.58
C LYS A 56 11.92 1.23 -4.95
N ILE A 57 12.68 0.95 -6.01
CA ILE A 57 12.15 0.79 -7.38
C ILE A 57 11.12 -0.34 -7.52
N ASN A 58 11.01 -1.24 -6.54
CA ASN A 58 10.10 -2.39 -6.59
C ASN A 58 8.68 -2.06 -6.12
N TYR A 59 8.45 -0.88 -5.53
CA TYR A 59 7.15 -0.56 -4.92
C TYR A 59 6.67 0.87 -5.15
N ILE A 60 7.35 1.64 -6.00
CA ILE A 60 6.93 3.00 -6.35
C ILE A 60 6.49 3.11 -7.81
N PHE A 61 5.93 4.25 -8.15
CA PHE A 61 5.62 4.67 -9.52
C PHE A 61 6.87 5.30 -10.16
N ASN A 62 7.73 4.46 -10.73
CA ASN A 62 9.08 4.84 -11.17
C ASN A 62 9.14 5.81 -12.35
N SER A 63 8.16 5.74 -13.27
CA SER A 63 8.10 6.65 -14.43
C SER A 63 7.76 8.08 -14.02
N SER A 64 7.41 8.32 -12.79
CA SER A 64 6.74 9.49 -12.21
C SER A 64 5.33 9.75 -12.76
N ILE A 65 4.50 10.41 -11.97
CA ILE A 65 3.15 10.79 -12.41
C ILE A 65 3.22 11.80 -13.56
N ALA A 66 4.19 12.70 -13.52
CA ALA A 66 4.45 13.65 -14.62
C ALA A 66 4.97 12.96 -15.88
N GLY A 67 5.75 11.87 -15.73
CA GLY A 67 6.29 11.11 -16.85
C GLY A 67 5.23 10.41 -17.71
N ILE A 68 3.98 10.26 -17.22
CA ILE A 68 2.86 9.76 -18.03
C ILE A 68 2.67 10.65 -19.28
N ASP A 69 2.92 11.95 -19.18
CA ASP A 69 2.84 12.87 -20.31
C ASP A 69 3.89 12.56 -21.40
N ASP A 70 4.98 11.86 -21.06
CA ASP A 70 6.06 11.51 -21.99
C ASP A 70 5.95 10.08 -22.54
N SER A 71 4.98 9.31 -22.08
CA SER A 71 4.82 7.92 -22.49
C SER A 71 4.34 7.78 -23.93
N ASP A 72 4.70 6.68 -24.56
CA ASP A 72 4.27 6.30 -25.90
C ASP A 72 3.49 4.98 -25.95
N LEU A 73 3.34 4.30 -24.81
CA LEU A 73 2.50 3.13 -24.62
C LEU A 73 2.19 2.95 -23.11
N ILE A 74 0.96 2.58 -22.77
CA ILE A 74 0.57 2.27 -21.39
C ILE A 74 -0.05 0.86 -21.34
N LEU A 75 0.43 0.02 -20.41
CA LEU A 75 -0.12 -1.29 -20.10
C LEU A 75 -0.60 -1.32 -18.65
N LEU A 76 -1.87 -1.61 -18.45
CA LEU A 76 -2.50 -1.84 -17.14
C LEU A 76 -2.56 -3.34 -16.85
N ILE A 77 -2.13 -3.78 -15.67
CA ILE A 77 -2.18 -5.18 -15.25
C ILE A 77 -2.91 -5.27 -13.91
N GLY A 78 -4.12 -5.81 -13.91
CA GLY A 78 -4.89 -6.03 -12.69
C GLY A 78 -5.14 -4.75 -11.89
N THR A 79 -5.47 -3.64 -12.56
CA THR A 79 -5.76 -2.35 -11.92
C THR A 79 -6.84 -1.56 -12.65
N ASN A 80 -7.65 -0.86 -11.86
CA ASN A 80 -8.57 0.17 -12.34
C ASN A 80 -8.13 1.54 -11.81
N PRO A 81 -7.29 2.28 -12.53
CA PRO A 81 -6.76 3.56 -12.05
C PRO A 81 -7.85 4.63 -11.85
N ARG A 82 -9.03 4.48 -12.45
CA ARG A 82 -10.16 5.42 -12.22
C ARG A 82 -10.64 5.36 -10.77
N HIS A 83 -10.69 4.19 -10.16
CA HIS A 83 -11.15 4.00 -8.79
C HIS A 83 -9.98 3.96 -7.79
N GLU A 84 -8.84 3.41 -8.17
CA GLU A 84 -7.68 3.23 -7.30
C GLU A 84 -6.82 4.50 -7.18
N ALA A 85 -6.71 5.29 -8.26
CA ALA A 85 -5.88 6.49 -8.33
C ALA A 85 -6.45 7.52 -9.32
N THR A 86 -7.55 8.15 -8.97
CA THR A 86 -8.35 9.01 -9.85
C THR A 86 -7.54 10.12 -10.53
N ILE A 87 -6.61 10.76 -9.81
CA ILE A 87 -5.76 11.82 -10.37
C ILE A 87 -4.74 11.25 -11.38
N LEU A 88 -4.22 10.06 -11.11
CA LEU A 88 -3.36 9.33 -12.06
C LEU A 88 -4.16 9.00 -13.33
N ASN A 89 -5.39 8.50 -13.18
CA ASN A 89 -6.29 8.20 -14.29
C ASN A 89 -6.58 9.45 -15.15
N ALA A 90 -6.81 10.61 -14.51
CA ALA A 90 -7.00 11.86 -15.23
C ALA A 90 -5.77 12.23 -16.08
N ARG A 91 -4.56 11.93 -15.61
CA ARG A 91 -3.32 12.16 -16.37
C ARG A 91 -3.14 11.14 -17.51
N ILE A 92 -3.48 9.87 -17.30
CA ILE A 92 -3.53 8.85 -18.36
C ILE A 92 -4.51 9.29 -19.46
N ARG A 93 -5.72 9.74 -19.06
CA ARG A 93 -6.72 10.28 -19.99
C ARG A 93 -6.19 11.48 -20.78
N LYS A 94 -5.45 12.38 -20.12
CA LYS A 94 -4.80 13.52 -20.79
C LYS A 94 -3.79 13.03 -21.87
N ALA A 95 -2.96 12.05 -21.56
CA ALA A 95 -2.00 11.47 -22.53
C ALA A 95 -2.73 10.81 -23.71
N PHE A 96 -3.82 10.09 -23.46
CA PHE A 96 -4.68 9.51 -24.50
C PHE A 96 -5.28 10.60 -25.40
N VAL A 97 -5.95 11.61 -24.82
CA VAL A 97 -6.68 12.63 -25.59
C VAL A 97 -5.74 13.53 -26.40
N HIS A 98 -4.60 13.94 -25.82
CA HIS A 98 -3.73 14.93 -26.47
C HIS A 98 -2.62 14.33 -27.34
N LYS A 99 -2.21 13.10 -27.05
CA LYS A 99 -1.09 12.44 -27.74
C LYS A 99 -1.46 11.12 -28.38
N SER A 100 -2.70 10.67 -28.26
CA SER A 100 -3.17 9.38 -28.76
C SER A 100 -2.30 8.20 -28.28
N VAL A 101 -1.84 8.27 -27.02
CA VAL A 101 -1.04 7.20 -26.43
C VAL A 101 -1.89 5.93 -26.36
N PRO A 102 -1.48 4.81 -26.98
CA PRO A 102 -2.24 3.57 -26.95
C PRO A 102 -2.21 2.96 -25.54
N ILE A 103 -3.38 2.53 -25.07
CA ILE A 103 -3.57 1.95 -23.75
C ILE A 103 -4.05 0.52 -23.90
N PHE A 104 -3.40 -0.39 -23.16
CA PHE A 104 -3.70 -1.82 -23.14
C PHE A 104 -3.97 -2.28 -21.73
N SER A 105 -4.76 -3.36 -21.59
CA SER A 105 -5.05 -3.95 -20.27
C SER A 105 -4.96 -5.48 -20.31
N ILE A 106 -4.47 -6.06 -19.22
CA ILE A 106 -4.63 -7.45 -18.86
C ILE A 106 -5.53 -7.51 -17.60
N GLY A 107 -6.70 -8.13 -17.76
CA GLY A 107 -7.86 -7.95 -16.91
C GLY A 107 -8.75 -6.81 -17.41
N ASP A 108 -10.03 -6.86 -17.07
CA ASP A 108 -11.00 -5.84 -17.47
C ASP A 108 -11.17 -4.77 -16.38
N PRO A 109 -10.67 -3.53 -16.57
CA PRO A 109 -10.85 -2.45 -15.62
C PRO A 109 -12.23 -1.76 -15.70
N GLY A 110 -13.08 -2.12 -16.67
CA GLY A 110 -14.35 -1.45 -16.92
C GLY A 110 -14.18 -0.04 -17.51
N ASP A 111 -15.11 0.87 -17.20
CA ASP A 111 -15.07 2.23 -17.74
C ASP A 111 -13.94 3.07 -17.12
N LEU A 112 -12.94 3.42 -17.94
CA LEU A 112 -11.81 4.29 -17.57
C LEU A 112 -11.99 5.74 -18.07
N THR A 113 -13.07 6.05 -18.80
CA THR A 113 -13.33 7.34 -19.47
C THR A 113 -12.46 7.61 -20.71
N TYR A 114 -11.78 6.62 -21.23
CA TYR A 114 -11.01 6.62 -22.48
C TYR A 114 -10.93 5.19 -23.05
N ASP A 115 -10.63 5.08 -24.34
CA ASP A 115 -10.54 3.79 -25.02
C ASP A 115 -9.23 3.07 -24.66
N TYR A 116 -9.33 1.76 -24.55
CA TYR A 116 -8.20 0.86 -24.32
C TYR A 116 -8.49 -0.52 -24.96
N GLU A 117 -7.44 -1.29 -25.20
CA GLU A 117 -7.50 -2.64 -25.76
C GLU A 117 -7.24 -3.69 -24.67
N ILE A 118 -8.17 -4.61 -24.42
CA ILE A 118 -7.93 -5.78 -23.57
C ILE A 118 -7.13 -6.80 -24.37
N ILE A 119 -5.90 -7.08 -23.97
CA ILE A 119 -4.99 -8.02 -24.64
C ILE A 119 -4.93 -9.39 -23.96
N GLY A 120 -5.62 -9.56 -22.87
CA GLY A 120 -5.74 -10.81 -22.13
C GLY A 120 -6.44 -10.60 -20.78
N ASN A 121 -6.78 -11.71 -20.12
CA ASN A 121 -7.41 -11.71 -18.81
C ASN A 121 -6.83 -12.75 -17.85
N LYS A 122 -5.71 -13.39 -18.24
CA LYS A 122 -5.07 -14.45 -17.46
C LYS A 122 -3.59 -14.19 -17.26
N THR A 123 -3.05 -14.81 -16.24
CA THR A 123 -1.60 -14.80 -15.97
C THR A 123 -0.80 -15.46 -17.08
N ASP A 124 -1.42 -16.36 -17.86
CA ASP A 124 -0.84 -16.96 -19.06
C ASP A 124 -0.48 -15.92 -20.13
N ASP A 125 -1.27 -14.87 -20.26
CA ASP A 125 -1.02 -13.81 -21.25
C ASP A 125 0.25 -13.02 -20.86
N ILE A 126 0.46 -12.77 -19.56
CA ILE A 126 1.71 -12.19 -19.05
C ILE A 126 2.91 -13.11 -19.34
N LYS A 127 2.73 -14.43 -19.12
CA LYS A 127 3.77 -15.42 -19.40
C LYS A 127 4.13 -15.45 -20.88
N LYS A 128 3.15 -15.40 -21.77
CA LYS A 128 3.38 -15.31 -23.23
C LYS A 128 4.12 -14.03 -23.62
N ILE A 129 3.80 -12.88 -23.01
CA ILE A 129 4.52 -11.63 -23.21
C ILE A 129 6.00 -11.79 -22.83
N ILE A 130 6.27 -12.33 -21.65
CA ILE A 130 7.64 -12.55 -21.13
C ILE A 130 8.43 -13.50 -22.04
N ASN A 131 7.78 -14.51 -22.61
CA ASN A 131 8.39 -15.49 -23.50
C ASN A 131 8.49 -15.02 -24.97
N ASN A 132 8.03 -13.82 -25.30
CA ASN A 132 7.92 -13.29 -26.68
C ASN A 132 6.94 -14.09 -27.59
N GLU A 133 5.93 -14.71 -27.02
CA GLU A 133 4.90 -15.51 -27.71
C GLU A 133 3.59 -14.74 -27.95
N HIS A 134 3.46 -13.52 -27.39
CA HIS A 134 2.27 -12.69 -27.52
C HIS A 134 2.49 -11.59 -28.58
N GLU A 135 1.49 -11.31 -29.42
CA GLU A 135 1.59 -10.29 -30.48
C GLU A 135 1.90 -8.89 -29.91
N PHE A 136 1.32 -8.56 -28.76
CA PHE A 136 1.57 -7.31 -28.04
C PHE A 136 3.05 -7.09 -27.70
N THR A 137 3.84 -8.15 -27.54
CA THR A 137 5.26 -8.04 -27.19
C THR A 137 6.04 -7.21 -28.19
N LYS A 138 5.72 -7.32 -29.49
CA LYS A 138 6.38 -6.50 -30.54
C LYS A 138 6.07 -5.02 -30.36
N LYS A 139 4.83 -4.65 -30.02
CA LYS A 139 4.42 -3.27 -29.71
C LYS A 139 5.18 -2.75 -28.50
N LEU A 140 5.24 -3.54 -27.41
CA LEU A 140 5.93 -3.18 -26.18
C LEU A 140 7.43 -2.95 -26.40
N LEU A 141 8.10 -3.84 -27.13
CA LEU A 141 9.54 -3.74 -27.38
C LEU A 141 9.91 -2.63 -28.36
N SER A 142 8.99 -2.16 -29.19
CA SER A 142 9.19 -1.02 -30.11
C SER A 142 8.95 0.34 -29.42
N ALA A 143 8.29 0.36 -28.27
CA ALA A 143 8.03 1.57 -27.53
C ALA A 143 9.32 2.12 -26.89
N LYS A 144 9.47 3.45 -26.89
CA LYS A 144 10.65 4.13 -26.32
C LYS A 144 10.50 4.45 -24.85
N LYS A 145 9.27 4.78 -24.44
CA LYS A 145 8.93 5.15 -23.06
C LYS A 145 7.63 4.46 -22.61
N PRO A 146 7.57 3.12 -22.65
CA PRO A 146 6.37 2.42 -22.20
C PRO A 146 6.19 2.56 -20.68
N ILE A 147 4.94 2.55 -20.24
CA ILE A 147 4.55 2.51 -18.82
C ILE A 147 3.78 1.22 -18.58
N ILE A 148 4.24 0.39 -17.67
CA ILE A 148 3.54 -0.79 -17.20
C ILE A 148 3.12 -0.53 -15.76
N ILE A 149 1.82 -0.59 -15.48
CA ILE A 149 1.23 -0.36 -14.16
C ILE A 149 0.68 -1.67 -13.65
N ILE A 150 1.26 -2.20 -12.56
CA ILE A 150 0.78 -3.40 -11.89
C ILE A 150 0.00 -2.96 -10.66
N GLY A 151 -1.28 -3.34 -10.60
CA GLY A 151 -2.14 -3.11 -9.45
C GLY A 151 -2.09 -4.23 -8.41
N GLU A 152 -2.61 -3.95 -7.22
CA GLU A 152 -2.64 -4.91 -6.12
C GLU A 152 -3.45 -6.17 -6.50
N SER A 153 -4.52 -6.06 -7.31
CA SER A 153 -5.32 -7.22 -7.71
C SER A 153 -4.51 -8.28 -8.48
N ALA A 154 -3.49 -7.88 -9.26
CA ALA A 154 -2.59 -8.83 -9.91
C ALA A 154 -1.58 -9.42 -8.92
N LEU A 155 -1.16 -8.65 -7.91
CA LEU A 155 -0.18 -9.07 -6.90
C LEU A 155 -0.81 -9.94 -5.79
N GLU A 156 -2.12 -9.89 -5.60
CA GLU A 156 -2.91 -10.75 -4.69
C GLU A 156 -3.01 -12.20 -5.20
N LEU A 157 -2.82 -12.45 -6.48
CA LEU A 157 -2.86 -13.78 -7.06
C LEU A 157 -1.76 -14.68 -6.49
N LYS A 158 -1.98 -15.99 -6.45
CA LYS A 158 -0.97 -16.95 -5.98
C LYS A 158 0.34 -16.84 -6.77
N CYS A 159 0.25 -16.45 -8.04
CA CYS A 159 1.42 -16.18 -8.87
C CYS A 159 1.84 -14.70 -8.89
N GLY A 160 1.36 -13.85 -7.98
CA GLY A 160 1.74 -12.44 -7.91
C GLY A 160 3.25 -12.21 -7.87
N LYS A 161 3.99 -13.05 -7.13
CA LYS A 161 5.45 -13.06 -7.15
C LYS A 161 6.02 -13.33 -8.55
N TYR A 162 5.46 -14.28 -9.29
CA TYR A 162 5.89 -14.59 -10.66
C TYR A 162 5.65 -13.39 -11.58
N ILE A 163 4.45 -12.81 -11.52
CA ILE A 163 4.09 -11.64 -12.33
C ILE A 163 5.13 -10.53 -12.12
N PHE A 164 5.38 -10.14 -10.89
CA PHE A 164 6.31 -9.06 -10.58
C PHE A 164 7.74 -9.38 -10.99
N GLU A 165 8.31 -10.48 -10.49
CA GLU A 165 9.74 -10.79 -10.65
C GLU A 165 10.12 -11.13 -12.09
N LYS A 166 9.29 -11.89 -12.80
CA LYS A 166 9.58 -12.28 -14.18
C LYS A 166 9.33 -11.11 -15.15
N LEU A 167 8.32 -10.29 -14.91
CA LEU A 167 8.11 -9.10 -15.72
C LEU A 167 9.23 -8.08 -15.51
N LYS A 168 9.66 -7.82 -14.24
CA LYS A 168 10.82 -6.98 -13.95
C LYS A 168 12.06 -7.48 -14.70
N SER A 169 12.37 -8.77 -14.61
CA SER A 169 13.51 -9.38 -15.30
C SER A 169 13.43 -9.23 -16.83
N PHE A 170 12.24 -9.43 -17.41
CA PHE A 170 11.98 -9.22 -18.83
C PHE A 170 12.22 -7.76 -19.25
N LEU A 171 11.75 -6.80 -18.48
CA LEU A 171 11.91 -5.37 -18.76
C LEU A 171 13.38 -4.93 -18.68
N ILE A 172 14.12 -5.44 -17.70
CA ILE A 172 15.58 -5.19 -17.57
C ILE A 172 16.33 -5.79 -18.77
N LYS A 173 16.03 -7.04 -19.13
CA LYS A 173 16.69 -7.75 -20.25
C LYS A 173 16.50 -7.02 -21.57
N ASN A 174 15.33 -6.41 -21.79
CA ASN A 174 14.99 -5.69 -23.00
C ASN A 174 15.26 -4.17 -22.93
N ASN A 175 16.02 -3.71 -21.92
CA ASN A 175 16.40 -2.30 -21.73
C ASN A 175 15.21 -1.32 -21.58
N LEU A 176 14.05 -1.82 -21.14
CA LEU A 176 12.87 -1.00 -20.81
C LEU A 176 12.93 -0.44 -19.39
N ILE A 177 13.86 -0.95 -18.56
CA ILE A 177 14.30 -0.38 -17.30
C ILE A 177 15.78 -0.04 -17.45
N ASN A 178 16.11 1.27 -17.46
CA ASN A 178 17.47 1.79 -17.63
C ASN A 178 17.64 3.11 -16.86
N GLU A 179 18.81 3.74 -16.96
CA GLU A 179 19.11 5.00 -16.24
C GLU A 179 18.19 6.16 -16.65
N ASN A 180 17.69 6.19 -17.88
CA ASN A 180 16.86 7.28 -18.39
C ASN A 180 15.37 7.05 -18.14
N TRP A 181 14.91 5.78 -18.20
CA TRP A 181 13.50 5.42 -18.10
C TRP A 181 13.32 4.12 -17.31
N ASN A 182 12.32 4.10 -16.44
CA ASN A 182 11.89 2.88 -15.76
C ASN A 182 10.41 2.64 -16.04
N SER A 183 10.13 1.61 -16.84
CA SER A 183 8.78 1.26 -17.28
C SER A 183 7.94 0.57 -16.19
N LEU A 184 8.56 0.02 -15.15
CA LEU A 184 7.86 -0.73 -14.10
C LEU A 184 7.28 0.21 -13.06
N ASN A 185 5.97 0.15 -12.87
CA ASN A 185 5.26 0.97 -11.89
C ASN A 185 4.32 0.10 -11.08
N ILE A 186 4.33 0.28 -9.77
CA ILE A 186 3.39 -0.39 -8.87
C ILE A 186 2.37 0.63 -8.42
N LEU A 187 1.10 0.27 -8.52
CA LEU A 187 0.00 1.10 -8.04
C LEU A 187 -0.48 0.54 -6.69
N THR A 188 0.03 1.14 -5.62
CA THR A 188 -0.42 0.86 -4.25
C THR A 188 -1.63 1.75 -3.91
N GLN A 189 -2.55 1.21 -3.11
CA GLN A 189 -3.83 1.88 -2.84
C GLN A 189 -3.80 2.78 -1.60
N ASN A 190 -2.93 2.48 -0.62
CA ASN A 190 -2.93 3.14 0.67
C ASN A 190 -1.85 4.22 0.77
N ALA A 191 -2.18 5.36 1.40
CA ALA A 191 -1.28 6.50 1.54
C ALA A 191 -0.01 6.20 2.36
N SER A 192 -0.07 5.24 3.28
CA SER A 192 1.06 4.87 4.14
C SER A 192 2.02 3.88 3.49
N THR A 193 1.62 3.15 2.44
CA THR A 193 2.32 1.96 1.94
C THR A 193 3.79 2.20 1.62
N VAL A 194 4.12 3.23 0.84
CA VAL A 194 5.50 3.50 0.41
C VAL A 194 6.39 3.82 1.61
N GLY A 195 5.93 4.71 2.50
CA GLY A 195 6.66 5.06 3.71
C GLY A 195 6.86 3.89 4.67
N LEU A 196 5.87 2.99 4.79
CA LEU A 196 5.99 1.79 5.64
C LEU A 196 7.01 0.79 5.08
N LEU A 197 7.11 0.70 3.76
CA LEU A 197 8.14 -0.12 3.09
C LEU A 197 9.54 0.45 3.29
N ASP A 198 9.71 1.76 3.19
CA ASP A 198 10.99 2.42 3.48
C ASP A 198 11.40 2.23 4.94
N LEU A 199 10.46 2.29 5.87
CA LEU A 199 10.69 1.99 7.28
C LEU A 199 10.98 0.50 7.56
N LYS A 200 10.94 -0.36 6.53
CA LYS A 200 11.13 -1.81 6.66
C LYS A 200 10.19 -2.44 7.69
N ILE A 201 8.92 -2.02 7.68
CA ILE A 201 7.88 -2.66 8.48
C ILE A 201 7.65 -4.07 7.97
N LEU A 202 7.58 -4.26 6.65
CA LEU A 202 7.46 -5.54 5.99
C LEU A 202 8.78 -5.93 5.35
N LYS A 203 9.21 -7.19 5.55
CA LYS A 203 10.35 -7.78 4.86
C LYS A 203 9.86 -8.80 3.85
N THR A 204 10.44 -8.81 2.66
CA THR A 204 10.05 -9.72 1.57
C THR A 204 10.04 -11.19 2.00
N GLU A 205 10.99 -11.59 2.82
CA GLU A 205 11.12 -12.98 3.31
C GLU A 205 10.03 -13.40 4.31
N MET A 206 9.34 -12.44 4.96
CA MET A 206 8.37 -12.67 6.02
C MET A 206 6.91 -12.40 5.60
N GLN A 207 6.66 -12.05 4.35
CA GLN A 207 5.34 -11.62 3.90
C GLN A 207 4.24 -12.66 4.08
N ASN A 208 4.55 -13.92 3.82
CA ASN A 208 3.57 -15.01 3.85
C ASN A 208 3.23 -15.48 5.27
N ASP A 209 4.03 -15.10 6.27
CA ASP A 209 3.86 -15.62 7.63
C ASP A 209 2.73 -14.90 8.38
N PHE A 210 2.56 -13.59 8.20
CA PHE A 210 1.55 -12.83 8.93
C PHE A 210 0.14 -13.33 8.67
N PHE A 211 -0.31 -13.35 7.42
CA PHE A 211 -1.66 -13.78 7.04
C PHE A 211 -1.88 -15.28 7.29
N SER A 212 -0.87 -16.10 7.05
CA SER A 212 -0.92 -17.52 7.38
C SER A 212 -1.11 -17.73 8.88
N ASN A 213 -0.35 -17.01 9.71
CA ASN A 213 -0.46 -17.09 11.16
C ASN A 213 -1.80 -16.53 11.67
N LEU A 214 -2.31 -15.46 11.03
CA LEU A 214 -3.61 -14.88 11.34
C LEU A 214 -4.75 -15.89 11.05
N ARG A 215 -4.76 -16.49 9.85
CA ARG A 215 -5.75 -17.53 9.47
C ARG A 215 -5.68 -18.76 10.37
N ASN A 216 -4.48 -19.14 10.80
CA ASN A 216 -4.26 -20.30 11.69
C ASN A 216 -4.43 -19.99 13.19
N ARG A 217 -4.94 -18.80 13.54
CA ARG A 217 -5.22 -18.39 14.94
C ARG A 217 -4.00 -18.47 15.87
N LYS A 218 -2.79 -18.22 15.34
CA LYS A 218 -1.56 -18.26 16.13
C LYS A 218 -1.37 -17.03 17.02
N PHE A 219 -2.02 -15.91 16.70
CA PHE A 219 -1.92 -14.68 17.46
C PHE A 219 -2.94 -14.67 18.60
N LYS A 220 -2.49 -14.41 19.83
CA LYS A 220 -3.33 -14.24 21.00
C LYS A 220 -3.57 -12.76 21.33
N LEU A 221 -2.69 -11.89 20.87
CA LEU A 221 -2.84 -10.44 20.99
C LEU A 221 -2.63 -9.81 19.60
N LEU A 222 -3.63 -9.05 19.17
CA LEU A 222 -3.57 -8.27 17.91
C LEU A 222 -3.69 -6.78 18.24
N TYR A 223 -2.69 -6.00 17.88
CA TYR A 223 -2.68 -4.56 18.06
C TYR A 223 -2.91 -3.86 16.72
N LEU A 224 -4.04 -3.20 16.57
CA LEU A 224 -4.49 -2.48 15.37
C LEU A 224 -4.18 -0.99 15.55
N LEU A 225 -3.22 -0.46 14.79
CA LEU A 225 -2.90 0.96 14.75
C LEU A 225 -3.60 1.62 13.56
N GLY A 226 -4.75 2.24 13.78
CA GLY A 226 -5.58 2.85 12.75
C GLY A 226 -6.02 1.88 11.65
N SER A 227 -6.10 0.59 11.98
CA SER A 227 -6.38 -0.48 11.02
C SER A 227 -7.83 -0.93 11.13
N ASP A 228 -8.62 -0.63 10.09
CA ASP A 228 -10.05 -0.91 10.01
C ASP A 228 -10.42 -1.81 8.81
N ASN A 229 -9.50 -2.07 7.89
CA ASN A 229 -9.76 -2.81 6.65
C ASN A 229 -9.14 -4.21 6.64
N LEU A 230 -8.44 -4.61 7.71
CA LEU A 230 -7.88 -5.96 7.82
C LEU A 230 -9.01 -7.00 7.76
N ASP A 231 -8.90 -7.96 6.84
CA ASP A 231 -9.84 -9.08 6.75
C ASP A 231 -9.59 -10.06 7.90
N PHE A 232 -10.21 -9.76 9.04
CA PHE A 232 -10.05 -10.51 10.27
C PHE A 232 -11.38 -10.64 11.01
N LYS A 233 -11.75 -11.86 11.35
CA LYS A 233 -12.88 -12.17 12.22
C LYS A 233 -12.35 -12.62 13.58
N LYS A 234 -12.57 -11.79 14.62
CA LYS A 234 -12.18 -12.08 16.01
C LYS A 234 -12.86 -13.35 16.51
N ASP A 235 -12.11 -14.14 17.29
CA ASP A 235 -12.58 -15.28 18.07
C ASP A 235 -12.11 -15.11 19.54
N ASN A 236 -10.97 -15.69 19.91
CA ASN A 236 -10.42 -15.63 21.28
C ASN A 236 -9.23 -14.68 21.42
N GLU A 237 -8.87 -13.98 20.36
CA GLU A 237 -7.76 -13.03 20.35
C GLU A 237 -8.11 -11.81 21.21
N PHE A 238 -7.13 -11.32 21.96
CA PHE A 238 -7.23 -10.03 22.62
C PHE A 238 -6.86 -8.92 21.64
N VAL A 239 -7.80 -8.05 21.33
CA VAL A 239 -7.64 -7.01 20.33
C VAL A 239 -7.50 -5.64 20.97
N VAL A 240 -6.42 -4.93 20.62
CA VAL A 240 -6.20 -3.53 20.97
C VAL A 240 -6.38 -2.69 19.71
N TYR A 241 -7.24 -1.69 19.77
CA TYR A 241 -7.38 -0.71 18.70
C TYR A 241 -6.89 0.65 19.17
N GLN A 242 -5.98 1.25 18.41
CA GLN A 242 -5.53 2.63 18.58
C GLN A 242 -5.89 3.39 17.32
N GLY A 243 -6.77 4.37 17.41
CA GLY A 243 -7.24 5.12 16.26
C GLY A 243 -8.13 6.29 16.64
N SER A 244 -8.53 7.07 15.65
CA SER A 244 -9.28 8.32 15.81
C SER A 244 -10.79 8.19 15.56
N HIS A 245 -11.23 7.15 14.87
CA HIS A 245 -12.63 6.92 14.50
C HIS A 245 -13.10 5.53 14.97
N GLY A 246 -14.34 5.46 15.45
CA GLY A 246 -14.99 4.19 15.73
C GLY A 246 -15.44 3.53 14.43
N ASP A 247 -14.79 2.42 14.06
CA ASP A 247 -15.09 1.65 12.86
C ASP A 247 -14.79 0.16 13.14
N ARG A 248 -14.60 -0.65 12.14
CA ARG A 248 -14.46 -2.12 12.22
C ARG A 248 -13.39 -2.57 13.22
N GLY A 249 -12.25 -1.90 13.27
CA GLY A 249 -11.20 -2.19 14.23
C GLY A 249 -11.63 -1.92 15.67
N ALA A 250 -12.35 -0.83 15.91
CA ALA A 250 -12.89 -0.49 17.22
C ALA A 250 -14.01 -1.44 17.65
N GLU A 251 -14.87 -1.90 16.73
CA GLU A 251 -15.99 -2.81 17.02
C GLU A 251 -15.53 -4.14 17.62
N ILE A 252 -14.36 -4.64 17.20
CA ILE A 252 -13.83 -5.92 17.68
C ILE A 252 -12.84 -5.78 18.84
N ALA A 253 -12.51 -4.55 19.25
CA ALA A 253 -11.46 -4.30 20.23
C ALA A 253 -11.91 -4.61 21.66
N ASP A 254 -11.01 -5.18 22.48
CA ASP A 254 -11.16 -5.32 23.94
C ASP A 254 -10.68 -4.05 24.65
N ILE A 255 -9.74 -3.31 24.03
CA ILE A 255 -9.26 -2.02 24.49
C ILE A 255 -9.19 -1.06 23.31
N ILE A 256 -9.75 0.14 23.51
CA ILE A 256 -9.63 1.26 22.58
C ILE A 256 -8.73 2.31 23.20
N LEU A 257 -7.71 2.76 22.44
CA LEU A 257 -6.81 3.83 22.81
C LEU A 257 -7.06 5.00 21.84
N PRO A 258 -7.75 6.06 22.30
CA PRO A 258 -8.05 7.19 21.41
C PRO A 258 -6.77 7.91 20.96
N SER A 259 -6.56 8.00 19.64
CA SER A 259 -5.45 8.71 19.06
C SER A 259 -5.86 9.85 18.15
N ALA A 260 -4.92 10.76 17.89
CA ALA A 260 -5.11 11.90 17.00
C ALA A 260 -5.28 11.44 15.55
N THR A 261 -6.19 12.06 14.79
CA THR A 261 -6.26 11.88 13.34
C THR A 261 -5.13 12.63 12.63
N TYR A 262 -4.94 12.38 11.33
CA TYR A 262 -3.84 12.99 10.55
C TYR A 262 -3.89 14.53 10.51
N THR A 263 -5.07 15.14 10.66
CA THR A 263 -5.24 16.60 10.76
C THR A 263 -4.91 17.18 12.13
N GLU A 264 -4.77 16.34 13.14
CA GLU A 264 -4.56 16.74 14.55
C GLU A 264 -3.13 16.44 15.03
N GLN A 265 -2.29 15.88 14.17
CA GLN A 265 -0.88 15.63 14.44
C GLN A 265 -0.01 15.95 13.22
N ASN A 266 1.25 16.29 13.46
CA ASN A 266 2.22 16.39 12.37
C ASN A 266 2.65 14.99 11.93
N GLY A 267 3.02 14.85 10.66
CA GLY A 267 3.53 13.57 10.18
C GLY A 267 4.15 13.66 8.80
N LEU A 268 5.02 12.70 8.48
CA LEU A 268 5.57 12.49 7.16
C LEU A 268 4.81 11.36 6.47
N TYR A 269 4.56 11.56 5.19
CA TYR A 269 3.98 10.56 4.29
C TYR A 269 4.83 10.50 3.02
N GLU A 270 4.92 9.35 2.45
CA GLU A 270 5.60 9.17 1.18
C GLU A 270 4.58 8.76 0.13
N ASN A 271 4.48 9.58 -0.94
CA ASN A 271 3.49 9.34 -1.97
C ASN A 271 3.90 8.17 -2.90
N LEU A 272 3.02 7.84 -3.84
CA LEU A 272 3.21 6.77 -4.81
C LEU A 272 4.52 6.86 -5.61
N GLU A 273 5.05 8.06 -5.85
CA GLU A 273 6.33 8.29 -6.56
C GLU A 273 7.56 8.18 -5.65
N GLY A 274 7.38 7.90 -4.35
CA GLY A 274 8.46 7.96 -3.39
C GLY A 274 8.84 9.38 -2.95
N ARG A 275 7.95 10.36 -3.14
CA ARG A 275 8.12 11.74 -2.72
C ARG A 275 7.70 11.90 -1.27
N LEU A 276 8.66 12.28 -0.42
CA LEU A 276 8.39 12.54 0.99
C LEU A 276 7.71 13.90 1.18
N GLN A 277 6.55 13.90 1.81
CA GLN A 277 5.72 15.07 2.03
C GLN A 277 5.37 15.24 3.51
N GLU A 278 5.29 16.48 3.98
CA GLU A 278 4.90 16.80 5.35
C GLU A 278 3.43 17.16 5.43
N CYS A 279 2.69 16.46 6.29
CA CYS A 279 1.37 16.84 6.75
C CYS A 279 1.52 17.62 8.07
N LYS A 280 1.13 18.90 8.05
CA LYS A 280 1.11 19.74 9.26
C LYS A 280 -0.26 19.66 9.91
N LYS A 281 -0.28 19.57 11.22
CA LYS A 281 -1.52 19.58 11.97
C LYS A 281 -2.27 20.89 11.79
N ALA A 282 -3.58 20.79 11.53
CA ALA A 282 -4.48 21.90 11.37
C ALA A 282 -5.40 22.13 12.59
N SER A 283 -5.51 21.13 13.47
CA SER A 283 -6.37 21.17 14.65
C SER A 283 -5.70 20.45 15.83
N TYR A 284 -6.38 20.40 16.94
CA TYR A 284 -5.93 19.71 18.15
C TYR A 284 -6.75 18.46 18.39
N PRO A 285 -6.16 17.39 18.98
CA PRO A 285 -6.88 16.20 19.36
C PRO A 285 -8.08 16.52 20.28
N ILE A 286 -9.20 15.85 20.05
CA ILE A 286 -10.46 16.08 20.76
C ILE A 286 -10.57 15.14 21.95
N GLY A 287 -11.09 15.63 23.07
CA GLY A 287 -11.36 14.83 24.27
C GLY A 287 -10.08 14.23 24.87
N GLU A 288 -10.05 12.93 25.06
CA GLU A 288 -8.91 12.20 25.62
C GLU A 288 -7.90 11.71 24.57
N SER A 289 -8.14 11.99 23.27
CA SER A 289 -7.24 11.58 22.22
C SER A 289 -5.90 12.33 22.30
N ILE A 290 -4.82 11.60 22.03
CA ILE A 290 -3.47 12.13 22.02
C ILE A 290 -2.68 11.55 20.84
N GLU A 291 -1.59 12.21 20.47
CA GLU A 291 -0.70 11.76 19.40
C GLU A 291 -0.16 10.35 19.68
N ASP A 292 -0.04 9.52 18.65
CA ASP A 292 0.33 8.10 18.77
C ASP A 292 1.60 7.85 19.58
N TRP A 293 2.66 8.62 19.32
CA TRP A 293 3.93 8.48 20.01
C TRP A 293 3.83 8.69 21.53
N LYS A 294 2.87 9.51 21.98
CA LYS A 294 2.60 9.72 23.42
C LYS A 294 1.94 8.48 24.04
N ILE A 295 1.06 7.81 23.28
CA ILE A 295 0.44 6.56 23.72
C ILE A 295 1.52 5.48 23.88
N PHE A 296 2.39 5.31 22.87
CA PHE A 296 3.48 4.35 22.93
C PHE A 296 4.39 4.60 24.13
N ASN A 297 4.77 5.85 24.39
CA ASN A 297 5.57 6.20 25.54
C ASN A 297 4.89 5.89 26.87
N LYS A 298 3.56 6.09 26.97
CA LYS A 298 2.80 5.68 28.18
C LYS A 298 2.84 4.17 28.40
N ILE A 299 2.74 3.38 27.35
CA ILE A 299 2.84 1.92 27.41
C ILE A 299 4.25 1.51 27.85
N ILE A 300 5.29 2.07 27.22
CA ILE A 300 6.69 1.76 27.53
C ILE A 300 7.03 2.09 28.99
N LYS A 301 6.59 3.24 29.48
CA LYS A 301 6.77 3.64 30.89
C LYS A 301 6.08 2.65 31.86
N LYS A 302 4.88 2.20 31.53
CA LYS A 302 4.16 1.20 32.36
C LYS A 302 4.79 -0.18 32.33
N LEU A 303 5.56 -0.50 31.28
CA LEU A 303 6.38 -1.70 31.22
C LEU A 303 7.69 -1.57 32.01
N ASN A 304 7.95 -0.42 32.65
CA ASN A 304 9.17 -0.10 33.39
C ASN A 304 10.45 -0.07 32.52
N ILE A 305 10.30 0.31 31.24
CA ILE A 305 11.40 0.37 30.25
C ILE A 305 11.59 1.84 29.82
N GLN A 306 12.13 2.66 30.72
CA GLN A 306 12.22 4.12 30.55
C GLN A 306 13.21 4.57 29.44
N GLU A 307 14.23 3.79 29.16
CA GLU A 307 15.30 4.14 28.22
C GLU A 307 14.86 4.17 26.74
N ASN A 308 13.69 3.63 26.43
CA ASN A 308 13.20 3.47 25.06
C ASN A 308 12.11 4.45 24.64
N THR A 309 11.84 5.49 25.45
CA THR A 309 10.89 6.54 25.07
C THR A 309 11.52 7.47 24.03
N SER A 310 10.72 7.82 23.00
CA SER A 310 11.15 8.76 21.96
C SER A 310 10.19 9.95 21.93
N ASN A 311 10.71 11.16 21.72
CA ASN A 311 9.86 12.30 21.39
C ASN A 311 9.65 12.38 19.85
N PHE A 312 8.73 13.26 19.43
CA PHE A 312 8.38 13.42 18.02
C PHE A 312 9.60 13.79 17.14
N ASP A 313 10.45 14.72 17.60
CA ASP A 313 11.61 15.16 16.82
C ASP A 313 12.69 14.07 16.68
N GLN A 314 12.81 13.20 17.68
CA GLN A 314 13.69 12.03 17.59
C GLN A 314 13.13 11.04 16.55
N LEU A 315 11.83 10.72 16.61
CA LEU A 315 11.20 9.83 15.63
C LEU A 315 11.34 10.41 14.22
N ARG A 316 11.09 11.71 14.02
CA ARG A 316 11.26 12.37 12.71
C ARG A 316 12.68 12.25 12.18
N ARG A 317 13.69 12.54 13.00
CA ARG A 317 15.09 12.35 12.58
C ARG A 317 15.41 10.92 12.22
N GLU A 318 14.91 9.95 12.98
CA GLU A 318 15.10 8.54 12.69
C GLU A 318 14.40 8.12 11.39
N VAL A 319 13.16 8.60 11.13
CA VAL A 319 12.45 8.36 9.87
C VAL A 319 13.29 8.81 8.68
N LEU A 320 13.85 10.02 8.72
CA LEU A 320 14.68 10.54 7.62
C LEU A 320 15.91 9.68 7.35
N ASN A 321 16.47 9.02 8.37
CA ASN A 321 17.59 8.09 8.20
C ASN A 321 17.20 6.77 7.50
N PHE A 322 15.91 6.40 7.52
CA PHE A 322 15.44 5.20 6.82
C PHE A 322 15.22 5.43 5.34
N ILE A 323 15.03 6.68 4.90
CA ILE A 323 14.65 6.96 3.51
C ILE A 323 15.89 6.95 2.61
N PRO A 324 15.95 6.03 1.63
CA PRO A 324 17.10 5.94 0.74
C PRO A 324 17.29 7.23 -0.05
N ASN A 325 18.53 7.73 -0.06
CA ASN A 325 18.92 8.89 -0.87
C ASN A 325 18.06 10.16 -0.66
N PHE A 326 17.50 10.32 0.57
CA PHE A 326 16.75 11.53 0.92
C PHE A 326 17.58 12.80 0.68
N SER A 327 17.00 13.76 -0.01
CA SER A 327 17.60 15.09 -0.22
C SER A 327 16.78 16.17 0.49
N ASN A 328 15.59 16.43 -0.01
CA ASN A 328 14.68 17.41 0.56
C ASN A 328 13.24 16.91 0.54
N LEU A 329 12.38 17.52 1.36
CA LEU A 329 10.94 17.33 1.27
C LEU A 329 10.45 17.76 -0.12
N ASN A 330 9.47 17.03 -0.64
CA ASN A 330 8.84 17.23 -1.94
C ASN A 330 9.71 16.94 -3.17
N ASP A 331 10.97 16.53 -3.00
CA ASP A 331 11.77 16.04 -4.12
C ASP A 331 11.39 14.59 -4.51
N LEU A 332 11.55 14.24 -5.77
CA LEU A 332 11.51 12.85 -6.19
C LEU A 332 12.76 12.12 -5.69
N PRO A 333 12.65 10.82 -5.35
CA PRO A 333 13.80 10.04 -4.94
C PRO A 333 14.85 10.01 -6.05
N LYS A 334 16.12 10.01 -5.67
CA LYS A 334 17.20 9.79 -6.64
C LYS A 334 17.10 8.37 -7.19
N LYS A 335 17.40 8.22 -8.47
CA LYS A 335 17.41 6.91 -9.11
C LYS A 335 18.46 6.01 -8.48
N GLU A 336 18.07 4.79 -8.15
CA GLU A 336 18.96 3.77 -7.63
C GLU A 336 19.52 2.91 -8.77
N ALA A 337 20.69 2.32 -8.54
CA ALA A 337 21.26 1.35 -9.46
C ALA A 337 20.38 0.09 -9.52
N ILE A 338 20.09 -0.35 -10.74
CA ILE A 338 19.22 -1.52 -10.96
C ILE A 338 20.01 -2.79 -10.67
N LYS A 339 19.60 -3.55 -9.66
CA LYS A 339 20.17 -4.87 -9.40
C LYS A 339 19.51 -5.93 -10.28
N LYS A 340 20.36 -6.74 -10.92
CA LYS A 340 19.93 -7.84 -11.79
C LYS A 340 19.91 -9.14 -10.99
N ASN A 341 18.97 -9.25 -10.05
CA ASN A 341 18.80 -10.49 -9.30
C ASN A 341 17.65 -11.29 -9.92
N GLU A 342 17.90 -12.54 -10.27
CA GLU A 342 16.85 -13.43 -10.72
C GLU A 342 16.27 -14.19 -9.52
N ILE A 343 15.00 -13.92 -9.21
CA ILE A 343 14.29 -14.58 -8.13
C ILE A 343 13.47 -15.74 -8.71
N LYS A 344 13.56 -16.90 -8.08
CA LYS A 344 12.70 -18.04 -8.41
C LYS A 344 11.27 -17.74 -7.98
N ALA A 345 10.34 -17.96 -8.89
CA ALA A 345 8.90 -17.79 -8.66
C ALA A 345 8.13 -18.81 -9.49
N ASP A 346 7.16 -19.46 -8.86
CA ASP A 346 6.36 -20.49 -9.51
C ASP A 346 5.23 -19.83 -10.30
N PHE A 347 4.91 -20.41 -11.45
CA PHE A 347 3.81 -19.98 -12.29
C PHE A 347 2.54 -20.78 -11.96
N ILE A 348 1.44 -20.06 -11.83
CA ILE A 348 0.10 -20.60 -11.69
C ILE A 348 -0.79 -19.89 -12.70
N SER A 349 -1.59 -20.66 -13.47
CA SER A 349 -2.59 -20.10 -14.38
C SER A 349 -3.81 -19.68 -13.58
N GLU A 350 -4.09 -18.37 -13.59
CA GLU A 350 -5.22 -17.77 -12.87
C GLU A 350 -5.84 -16.65 -13.72
N GLU A 351 -7.11 -16.37 -13.51
CA GLU A 351 -7.78 -15.23 -14.09
C GLU A 351 -7.44 -13.96 -13.29
N ILE A 352 -7.19 -12.85 -13.99
CA ILE A 352 -6.92 -11.56 -13.39
C ILE A 352 -8.24 -10.81 -13.25
N ILE A 353 -8.83 -10.89 -12.08
CA ILE A 353 -10.06 -10.18 -11.73
C ILE A 353 -9.67 -8.92 -10.95
N ILE A 354 -10.03 -7.75 -11.49
CA ILE A 354 -9.75 -6.48 -10.84
C ILE A 354 -10.76 -6.28 -9.70
N ARG A 355 -10.23 -6.08 -8.49
CA ARG A 355 -11.05 -5.85 -7.30
C ARG A 355 -11.80 -4.52 -7.42
N GLU A 356 -13.10 -4.55 -7.21
CA GLU A 356 -13.90 -3.35 -7.11
C GLU A 356 -13.63 -2.65 -5.76
N LEU A 357 -13.25 -1.39 -5.83
CA LEU A 357 -13.10 -0.52 -4.65
C LEU A 357 -14.38 0.30 -4.43
N ASP A 358 -14.80 0.39 -3.17
CA ASP A 358 -15.84 1.32 -2.79
C ASP A 358 -15.25 2.72 -2.69
N TYR A 359 -15.34 3.48 -3.76
CA TYR A 359 -14.79 4.83 -3.88
C TYR A 359 -15.19 5.78 -2.74
N TYR A 360 -16.38 5.59 -2.17
CA TYR A 360 -16.90 6.46 -1.11
C TYR A 360 -16.50 5.99 0.30
N TYR A 361 -16.09 4.74 0.46
CA TYR A 361 -15.82 4.11 1.76
C TYR A 361 -14.39 3.56 1.85
N THR A 362 -13.43 4.34 1.36
CA THR A 362 -12.03 3.91 1.29
C THR A 362 -11.35 3.78 2.65
N ASN A 363 -11.75 4.57 3.65
CA ASN A 363 -11.13 4.58 4.98
C ASN A 363 -12.16 4.86 6.08
N SER A 364 -11.75 4.77 7.36
CA SER A 364 -12.62 4.98 8.52
C SER A 364 -13.23 6.38 8.58
N ILE A 365 -12.51 7.41 8.14
CA ILE A 365 -13.00 8.79 8.11
C ILE A 365 -14.12 8.94 7.07
N SER A 366 -13.92 8.41 5.86
CA SER A 366 -14.95 8.46 4.81
C SER A 366 -16.18 7.63 5.18
N ARG A 367 -16.02 6.48 5.85
CA ARG A 367 -17.12 5.66 6.34
C ARG A 367 -17.92 6.33 7.45
N SER A 368 -17.31 7.19 8.27
CA SER A 368 -18.02 7.98 9.30
C SER A 368 -18.69 9.23 8.76
N SER A 369 -18.44 9.60 7.50
CA SER A 369 -19.02 10.80 6.88
C SER A 369 -20.44 10.56 6.37
N LYS A 370 -21.39 11.35 6.88
CA LYS A 370 -22.78 11.33 6.41
C LYS A 370 -22.88 11.67 4.91
N THR A 371 -22.14 12.67 4.45
CA THR A 371 -22.12 13.08 3.05
C THR A 371 -21.62 11.96 2.13
N MET A 372 -20.55 11.26 2.52
CA MET A 372 -20.04 10.13 1.74
C MET A 372 -21.04 8.98 1.70
N SER A 373 -21.74 8.72 2.80
CA SER A 373 -22.82 7.73 2.85
C SER A 373 -23.96 8.09 1.89
N GLU A 374 -24.40 9.33 1.88
CA GLU A 374 -25.47 9.81 0.98
C GLU A 374 -25.05 9.69 -0.50
N CYS A 375 -23.84 10.11 -0.85
CA CYS A 375 -23.30 9.97 -2.20
C CYS A 375 -23.23 8.49 -2.65
N ARG A 376 -22.79 7.60 -1.76
CA ARG A 376 -22.74 6.17 -2.02
C ARG A 376 -24.13 5.58 -2.30
N GLN A 377 -25.12 5.94 -1.50
CA GLN A 377 -26.50 5.49 -1.68
C GLN A 377 -27.09 5.94 -3.03
N ILE A 378 -26.86 7.20 -3.43
CA ILE A 378 -27.30 7.73 -4.72
C ILE A 378 -26.64 6.94 -5.86
N ARG A 379 -25.34 6.70 -5.81
CA ARG A 379 -24.64 5.91 -6.83
C ARG A 379 -25.22 4.49 -6.92
N GLN A 380 -25.42 3.81 -5.81
CA GLN A 380 -25.98 2.46 -5.77
C GLN A 380 -27.41 2.41 -6.34
N LYS A 381 -28.22 3.44 -6.10
CA LYS A 381 -29.54 3.58 -6.68
C LYS A 381 -29.46 3.74 -8.20
N ASN A 382 -28.62 4.65 -8.69
CA ASN A 382 -28.43 4.88 -10.12
C ASN A 382 -27.95 3.64 -10.86
N ILE A 383 -27.05 2.85 -10.28
CA ILE A 383 -26.62 1.56 -10.85
C ILE A 383 -27.80 0.59 -10.97
N LYS A 384 -28.65 0.48 -9.94
CA LYS A 384 -29.84 -0.40 -9.95
C LYS A 384 -30.89 0.05 -10.98
N ASP A 385 -31.07 1.34 -11.14
CA ASP A 385 -32.04 1.92 -12.06
C ASP A 385 -31.51 1.99 -13.52
N GLY A 386 -30.29 1.50 -13.78
CA GLY A 386 -29.67 1.50 -15.12
C GLY A 386 -29.25 2.88 -15.61
N THR A 387 -29.27 3.90 -14.75
CA THR A 387 -28.84 5.25 -15.08
C THR A 387 -27.37 5.43 -14.67
N ASN A 388 -26.45 4.83 -15.42
CA ASN A 388 -25.04 5.14 -15.33
C ASN A 388 -24.78 6.46 -16.08
N ASN A 389 -24.69 7.55 -15.37
CA ASN A 389 -24.10 8.82 -15.81
C ASN A 389 -22.83 9.13 -15.02
#